data_e76461d98320b4ccf38aa0c1c0a8108d
#
_entry.id   e76461d98320b4ccf38aa0c1c0a8108d
#
_cell.length_a   1.000
_cell.length_b   1.000
_cell.length_c   1.000
_cell.angle_alpha   90.00
_cell.angle_beta   90.00
_cell.angle_gamma   90.00
#
_symmetry.space_group_name_H-M   'P 1'
#
loop_
_entity.id
_entity.type
_entity.pdbx_description
1 polymer ?
#
loop_
_entity_poly.entity_id
_entity_poly.type
_entity_poly.pdbx_seq_one_letter_code
_entity_poly.pdbx_strand_id
1 'polypeptide(L)'
;DVYKRQQTESLNVGYSAETRSWELIVKYHGSLDRLREQNIVVEELIAGYAILTVPEALVDTVSDTPEIEYVEKPKRFYYGQTFPAGTSCFPPVTMRTPFLNGRGVLLAVLDSGITWDLEVFRKADGSTRIRYLWDQTIPGNPPMGYALGSVYTRRQINEALAASSPTERFALVPSRDVTGHGTAVLGIAAGNGRSSADAAMQGVAPEATLVVVKLGNPDPADLPRTSQLLQAVDFCVRYALLVERPLVINLSFGNNYGSHSGDSLLETYL
;
A
#
# COMPACT_ATOMS: atom_id res chain seq x y z
N ASP A 1 12.03 18.11 27.35
CA ASP A 1 12.59 16.82 26.88
C ASP A 1 11.71 16.03 25.92
N VAL A 2 10.54 16.55 25.56
CA VAL A 2 9.69 16.02 24.49
C VAL A 2 10.41 16.11 23.14
N TYR A 3 11.18 17.14 22.87
CA TYR A 3 11.97 17.33 21.65
C TYR A 3 13.07 16.28 21.47
N LYS A 4 13.73 15.85 22.55
CA LYS A 4 14.76 14.81 22.49
C LYS A 4 14.16 13.41 22.26
N ARG A 5 12.97 13.12 22.82
CA ARG A 5 12.26 11.86 22.56
C ARG A 5 11.78 11.76 21.11
N GLN A 6 11.23 12.82 20.53
CA GLN A 6 10.80 12.82 19.13
C GLN A 6 11.97 12.61 18.16
N GLN A 7 13.15 13.16 18.42
CA GLN A 7 14.33 12.90 17.60
C GLN A 7 14.83 11.45 17.72
N THR A 8 14.76 10.85 18.90
CA THR A 8 15.18 9.46 19.11
C THR A 8 14.24 8.47 18.42
N GLU A 9 12.92 8.71 18.45
CA GLU A 9 11.93 7.86 17.77
C GLU A 9 12.05 7.94 16.25
N SER A 10 12.36 9.11 15.68
CA SER A 10 12.58 9.25 14.24
C SER A 10 13.87 8.57 13.75
N LEU A 11 14.88 8.43 14.62
CA LEU A 11 16.14 7.76 14.29
C LEU A 11 16.01 6.23 14.28
N ASN A 12 15.00 5.68 14.95
CA ASN A 12 14.80 4.23 15.12
C ASN A 12 13.72 3.64 14.20
N VAL A 13 13.30 4.38 13.17
CA VAL A 13 12.36 3.84 12.17
C VAL A 13 13.00 2.64 11.47
N GLY A 14 12.30 1.52 11.46
CA GLY A 14 12.81 0.25 10.92
C GLY A 14 13.61 -0.61 11.92
N TYR A 15 13.82 -0.16 13.17
CA TYR A 15 14.45 -0.98 14.19
C TYR A 15 13.40 -1.78 14.98
N SER A 16 13.65 -3.08 15.10
CA SER A 16 12.91 -3.98 16.00
C SER A 16 13.78 -4.31 17.21
N ALA A 17 13.34 -3.83 18.39
CA ALA A 17 14.02 -4.14 19.65
C ALA A 17 13.86 -5.62 20.07
N GLU A 18 12.76 -6.25 19.67
CA GLU A 18 12.46 -7.65 19.98
C GLU A 18 13.44 -8.61 19.28
N THR A 19 13.67 -8.38 17.99
CA THR A 19 14.57 -9.21 17.16
C THR A 19 15.98 -8.64 17.08
N ARG A 20 16.22 -7.43 17.61
CA ARG A 20 17.47 -6.66 17.48
C ARG A 20 17.90 -6.59 16.00
N SER A 21 17.00 -6.18 15.14
CA SER A 21 17.23 -6.10 13.71
C SER A 21 16.77 -4.78 13.12
N TRP A 22 17.40 -4.40 12.01
CA TRP A 22 17.06 -3.24 11.21
C TRP A 22 16.36 -3.67 9.92
N GLU A 23 15.30 -2.98 9.56
CA GLU A 23 14.76 -2.97 8.21
C GLU A 23 15.50 -1.90 7.40
N LEU A 24 16.10 -2.28 6.29
CA LEU A 24 16.86 -1.40 5.41
C LEU A 24 16.33 -1.50 3.98
N ILE A 25 16.30 -0.38 3.28
CA ILE A 25 16.02 -0.32 1.84
C ILE A 25 17.36 -0.27 1.14
N VAL A 26 17.57 -1.12 0.15
CA VAL A 26 18.81 -1.13 -0.63
C VAL A 26 18.53 -1.05 -2.12
N LYS A 27 19.45 -0.39 -2.85
CA LYS A 27 19.62 -0.56 -4.26
C LYS A 27 20.83 -1.44 -4.50
N TYR A 28 20.71 -2.40 -5.42
CA TYR A 28 21.76 -3.41 -5.63
C TYR A 28 21.84 -3.84 -7.09
N HIS A 29 22.93 -4.50 -7.42
CA HIS A 29 23.15 -5.22 -8.67
C HIS A 29 23.64 -6.65 -8.40
N GLY A 30 23.49 -7.55 -9.36
CA GLY A 30 23.94 -8.94 -9.20
C GLY A 30 23.05 -9.76 -8.27
N SER A 31 23.65 -10.62 -7.42
CA SER A 31 22.93 -11.52 -6.51
C SER A 31 23.15 -11.14 -5.04
N LEU A 32 22.08 -11.25 -4.25
CA LEU A 32 22.09 -11.07 -2.79
C LEU A 32 22.18 -12.39 -2.01
N ASP A 33 22.52 -13.53 -2.65
CA ASP A 33 22.56 -14.84 -2.00
C ASP A 33 23.58 -14.88 -0.86
N ARG A 34 24.70 -14.17 -1.00
CA ARG A 34 25.71 -14.04 0.07
C ARG A 34 25.13 -13.42 1.36
N LEU A 35 24.18 -12.50 1.26
CA LEU A 35 23.50 -11.92 2.43
C LEU A 35 22.53 -12.93 3.05
N ARG A 36 21.84 -13.73 2.23
CA ARG A 36 20.96 -14.80 2.71
C ARG A 36 21.73 -15.88 3.49
N GLU A 37 22.94 -16.24 3.03
CA GLU A 37 23.83 -17.17 3.74
C GLU A 37 24.23 -16.68 5.13
N GLN A 38 24.16 -15.36 5.37
CA GLN A 38 24.44 -14.73 6.67
C GLN A 38 23.18 -14.53 7.54
N ASN A 39 22.07 -15.20 7.22
CA ASN A 39 20.78 -15.07 7.90
C ASN A 39 20.16 -13.67 7.80
N ILE A 40 20.50 -12.90 6.78
CA ILE A 40 19.79 -11.66 6.44
C ILE A 40 18.57 -12.03 5.61
N VAL A 41 17.38 -11.58 6.03
CA VAL A 41 16.15 -11.75 5.24
C VAL A 41 16.18 -10.76 4.09
N VAL A 42 15.99 -11.25 2.86
CA VAL A 42 16.07 -10.46 1.64
C VAL A 42 14.74 -10.57 0.88
N GLU A 43 14.03 -9.48 0.77
CA GLU A 43 12.84 -9.34 -0.08
C GLU A 43 13.20 -8.53 -1.32
N GLU A 44 13.40 -9.22 -2.45
CA GLU A 44 13.75 -8.57 -3.71
C GLU A 44 12.55 -7.92 -4.36
N LEU A 45 12.71 -6.64 -4.69
CA LEU A 45 11.75 -5.84 -5.45
C LEU A 45 12.21 -5.69 -6.90
N ILE A 46 11.33 -5.14 -7.77
CA ILE A 46 11.70 -4.81 -9.15
C ILE A 46 12.83 -3.77 -9.21
N ALA A 47 13.45 -3.65 -10.39
CA ALA A 47 14.45 -2.61 -10.71
C ALA A 47 15.72 -2.61 -9.83
N GLY A 48 16.10 -3.75 -9.25
CA GLY A 48 17.32 -3.85 -8.42
C GLY A 48 17.18 -3.21 -7.04
N TYR A 49 15.99 -3.22 -6.46
CA TYR A 49 15.74 -2.83 -5.08
C TYR A 49 15.44 -4.04 -4.22
N ALA A 50 15.73 -3.95 -2.93
CA ALA A 50 15.33 -4.95 -1.95
C ALA A 50 15.06 -4.32 -0.58
N ILE A 51 14.23 -5.01 0.20
CA ILE A 51 14.08 -4.74 1.63
C ILE A 51 14.86 -5.83 2.37
N LEU A 52 15.75 -5.41 3.25
CA LEU A 52 16.57 -6.30 4.07
C LEU A 52 16.12 -6.22 5.52
N THR A 53 15.95 -7.37 6.19
CA THR A 53 15.89 -7.43 7.66
C THR A 53 17.23 -7.93 8.15
N VAL A 54 18.00 -7.03 8.77
CA VAL A 54 19.42 -7.20 9.09
C VAL A 54 19.61 -7.24 10.60
N PRO A 55 20.17 -8.30 11.19
CA PRO A 55 20.61 -8.26 12.58
C PRO A 55 21.56 -7.08 12.85
N GLU A 56 21.36 -6.40 13.97
CA GLU A 56 22.11 -5.17 14.32
C GLU A 56 23.62 -5.33 14.15
N ALA A 57 24.17 -6.51 14.51
CA ALA A 57 25.59 -6.82 14.40
C ALA A 57 26.10 -6.95 12.95
N LEU A 58 25.20 -7.07 11.95
CA LEU A 58 25.55 -7.28 10.55
C LEU A 58 25.29 -6.05 9.65
N VAL A 59 24.91 -4.91 10.24
CA VAL A 59 24.60 -3.69 9.47
C VAL A 59 25.83 -3.24 8.67
N ASP A 60 27.01 -3.23 9.28
CA ASP A 60 28.26 -2.86 8.59
C ASP A 60 28.57 -3.83 7.44
N THR A 61 28.29 -5.11 7.59
CA THR A 61 28.47 -6.11 6.54
C THR A 61 27.65 -5.81 5.30
N VAL A 62 26.42 -5.30 5.46
CA VAL A 62 25.58 -4.89 4.32
C VAL A 62 26.23 -3.74 3.57
N SER A 63 26.77 -2.74 4.30
CA SER A 63 27.43 -1.58 3.70
C SER A 63 28.74 -1.94 2.99
N ASP A 64 29.40 -3.01 3.43
CA ASP A 64 30.66 -3.51 2.83
C ASP A 64 30.43 -4.52 1.70
N THR A 65 29.17 -4.86 1.39
CA THR A 65 28.83 -5.82 0.33
C THR A 65 28.96 -5.14 -1.05
N PRO A 66 29.83 -5.64 -1.96
CA PRO A 66 30.09 -4.98 -3.24
C PRO A 66 28.86 -4.84 -4.15
N GLU A 67 27.88 -5.72 -4.02
CA GLU A 67 26.65 -5.73 -4.79
C GLU A 67 25.67 -4.62 -4.35
N ILE A 68 25.88 -4.01 -3.17
CA ILE A 68 25.05 -2.94 -2.64
C ILE A 68 25.55 -1.59 -3.14
N GLU A 69 24.70 -0.88 -3.87
CA GLU A 69 25.00 0.45 -4.39
C GLU A 69 24.62 1.56 -3.40
N TYR A 70 23.51 1.35 -2.68
CA TYR A 70 22.97 2.34 -1.75
C TYR A 70 22.15 1.68 -0.66
N VAL A 71 22.22 2.23 0.56
CA VAL A 71 21.45 1.79 1.74
C VAL A 71 20.74 2.98 2.36
N GLU A 72 19.44 2.82 2.63
CA GLU A 72 18.63 3.83 3.30
C GLU A 72 17.79 3.22 4.41
N LYS A 73 17.66 3.93 5.54
CA LYS A 73 16.68 3.59 6.57
C LYS A 73 15.28 4.00 6.12
N PRO A 74 14.25 3.23 6.46
CA PRO A 74 12.88 3.63 6.21
C PRO A 74 12.55 4.97 6.87
N LYS A 75 11.67 5.73 6.22
CA LYS A 75 11.08 6.98 6.76
C LYS A 75 9.59 6.77 6.96
N ARG A 76 8.98 7.52 7.88
CA ARG A 76 7.54 7.48 8.12
C ARG A 76 6.80 8.40 7.17
N PHE A 77 5.55 8.01 6.83
CA PHE A 77 4.59 8.84 6.14
C PHE A 77 3.48 9.28 7.07
N TYR A 78 2.81 10.37 6.68
CA TYR A 78 1.64 10.88 7.37
C TYR A 78 0.48 10.95 6.37
N TYR A 79 -0.71 10.53 6.81
CA TYR A 79 -1.92 10.69 5.99
C TYR A 79 -2.25 12.16 5.85
N GLY A 80 -2.58 12.60 4.62
CA GLY A 80 -3.03 13.95 4.35
C GLY A 80 -4.34 14.26 5.07
N GLN A 81 -4.61 15.55 5.33
CA GLN A 81 -5.95 15.96 5.75
C GLN A 81 -6.91 15.83 4.57
N THR A 82 -8.08 15.22 4.79
CA THR A 82 -9.15 15.18 3.80
C THR A 82 -9.72 16.57 3.61
N PHE A 83 -9.50 17.17 2.44
CA PHE A 83 -10.24 18.38 2.04
C PHE A 83 -11.56 17.99 1.39
N PRO A 84 -12.66 18.75 1.63
CA PRO A 84 -13.92 18.46 0.97
C PRO A 84 -13.74 18.50 -0.56
N ALA A 85 -14.31 17.51 -1.25
CA ALA A 85 -14.21 17.32 -2.70
C ALA A 85 -15.03 18.38 -3.47
N GLY A 86 -14.68 19.67 -3.32
CA GLY A 86 -15.40 20.79 -3.95
C GLY A 86 -14.66 21.47 -5.11
N THR A 87 -13.43 21.07 -5.43
CA THR A 87 -12.54 21.89 -6.27
C THR A 87 -12.01 21.24 -7.53
N SER A 88 -12.33 19.99 -7.86
CA SER A 88 -11.94 19.42 -9.13
C SER A 88 -12.98 19.74 -10.22
N CYS A 89 -12.67 20.74 -11.06
CA CYS A 89 -13.42 21.08 -12.27
C CYS A 89 -13.26 19.97 -13.37
N PHE A 90 -13.36 18.70 -13.03
CA PHE A 90 -13.46 17.67 -14.04
C PHE A 90 -14.91 17.56 -14.51
N PRO A 91 -15.24 18.01 -15.75
CA PRO A 91 -16.48 17.58 -16.36
C PRO A 91 -16.41 16.05 -16.43
N PRO A 92 -17.49 15.32 -16.13
CA PRO A 92 -17.47 13.88 -16.18
C PRO A 92 -16.96 13.45 -17.55
N VAL A 93 -15.76 12.88 -17.59
CA VAL A 93 -15.17 12.26 -18.79
C VAL A 93 -16.09 11.15 -19.31
N THR A 94 -16.96 10.70 -18.40
CA THR A 94 -18.08 9.79 -18.64
C THR A 94 -19.15 10.32 -19.61
N MET A 95 -19.20 11.64 -19.87
CA MET A 95 -20.18 12.21 -20.84
C MET A 95 -19.61 12.35 -22.25
N ARG A 96 -18.35 11.96 -22.48
CA ARG A 96 -17.72 12.01 -23.82
C ARG A 96 -17.70 10.64 -24.49
N THR A 97 -17.84 10.64 -25.80
CA THR A 97 -17.62 9.44 -26.61
C THR A 97 -16.13 9.37 -27.03
N PRO A 98 -15.40 8.24 -26.77
CA PRO A 98 -15.86 7.02 -26.12
C PRO A 98 -16.05 7.20 -24.60
N PHE A 99 -17.01 6.44 -24.05
CA PHE A 99 -17.35 6.47 -22.62
C PHE A 99 -16.24 5.82 -21.79
N LEU A 100 -15.44 6.62 -21.12
CA LEU A 100 -14.31 6.18 -20.30
C LEU A 100 -14.76 6.07 -18.83
N ASN A 101 -14.78 4.84 -18.29
CA ASN A 101 -15.24 4.53 -16.95
C ASN A 101 -14.27 3.64 -16.15
N GLY A 102 -13.04 3.45 -16.65
CA GLY A 102 -12.02 2.61 -16.02
C GLY A 102 -12.14 1.10 -16.29
N ARG A 103 -13.08 0.69 -17.16
CA ARG A 103 -13.20 -0.74 -17.54
C ARG A 103 -11.89 -1.24 -18.17
N GLY A 104 -11.37 -2.38 -17.66
CA GLY A 104 -10.12 -2.96 -18.12
C GLY A 104 -8.87 -2.42 -17.42
N VAL A 105 -9.00 -1.35 -16.64
CA VAL A 105 -7.90 -0.75 -15.89
C VAL A 105 -7.86 -1.30 -14.45
N LEU A 106 -6.67 -1.48 -13.91
CA LEU A 106 -6.43 -1.70 -12.50
C LEU A 106 -6.26 -0.33 -11.81
N LEU A 107 -7.04 -0.07 -10.78
CA LEU A 107 -6.85 1.06 -9.88
C LEU A 107 -6.36 0.55 -8.53
N ALA A 108 -5.14 0.88 -8.18
CA ALA A 108 -4.58 0.59 -6.88
C ALA A 108 -4.67 1.82 -5.96
N VAL A 109 -5.14 1.62 -4.73
CA VAL A 109 -5.12 2.64 -3.67
C VAL A 109 -4.25 2.12 -2.54
N LEU A 110 -3.15 2.81 -2.28
CA LEU A 110 -2.21 2.53 -1.20
C LEU A 110 -2.43 3.57 -0.11
N ASP A 111 -3.14 3.19 0.98
CA ASP A 111 -3.65 4.15 1.95
C ASP A 111 -3.91 3.52 3.33
N SER A 112 -4.75 4.12 4.17
CA SER A 112 -5.16 3.64 5.50
C SER A 112 -6.04 2.38 5.49
N GLY A 113 -6.29 1.79 4.33
CA GLY A 113 -7.25 0.72 4.12
C GLY A 113 -8.56 1.23 3.52
N ILE A 114 -9.58 0.38 3.52
CA ILE A 114 -10.94 0.71 3.08
C ILE A 114 -11.99 -0.03 3.90
N THR A 115 -13.19 0.53 3.97
CA THR A 115 -14.40 -0.17 4.43
C THR A 115 -14.89 -1.05 3.25
N TRP A 116 -14.29 -2.22 3.11
CA TRP A 116 -14.36 -3.07 1.92
C TRP A 116 -15.75 -3.65 1.64
N ASP A 117 -16.62 -3.71 2.63
CA ASP A 117 -17.97 -4.26 2.52
C ASP A 117 -19.04 -3.24 2.10
N LEU A 118 -18.67 -2.01 1.78
CA LEU A 118 -19.58 -1.00 1.26
C LEU A 118 -20.07 -1.36 -0.17
N GLU A 119 -21.33 -1.06 -0.45
CA GLU A 119 -21.95 -1.28 -1.77
C GLU A 119 -21.29 -0.48 -2.89
N VAL A 120 -20.71 0.68 -2.55
CA VAL A 120 -20.03 1.56 -3.49
C VAL A 120 -18.84 0.88 -4.19
N PHE A 121 -18.29 -0.18 -3.60
CA PHE A 121 -17.18 -0.97 -4.17
C PHE A 121 -17.61 -2.31 -4.77
N ARG A 122 -18.92 -2.55 -4.93
CA ARG A 122 -19.45 -3.78 -5.50
C ARG A 122 -19.89 -3.60 -6.97
N LYS A 123 -20.04 -4.71 -7.65
CA LYS A 123 -20.67 -4.80 -8.97
C LYS A 123 -22.21 -4.83 -8.84
N ALA A 124 -22.90 -4.86 -10.00
CA ALA A 124 -24.35 -4.96 -10.06
C ALA A 124 -24.90 -6.26 -9.44
N ASP A 125 -24.13 -7.35 -9.55
CA ASP A 125 -24.47 -8.66 -8.99
C ASP A 125 -24.18 -8.79 -7.49
N GLY A 126 -23.78 -7.71 -6.84
CA GLY A 126 -23.42 -7.68 -5.42
C GLY A 126 -22.01 -8.16 -5.10
N SER A 127 -21.29 -8.76 -6.06
CA SER A 127 -19.90 -9.20 -5.85
C SER A 127 -18.94 -8.03 -5.77
N THR A 128 -17.81 -8.19 -5.05
CA THR A 128 -16.81 -7.14 -4.93
C THR A 128 -16.07 -6.84 -6.24
N ARG A 129 -15.71 -5.55 -6.47
CA ARG A 129 -14.76 -5.14 -7.51
C ARG A 129 -13.31 -5.28 -7.04
N ILE A 130 -13.08 -5.44 -5.73
CA ILE A 130 -11.75 -5.58 -5.16
C ILE A 130 -11.16 -6.93 -5.60
N ARG A 131 -10.00 -6.89 -6.22
CA ARG A 131 -9.27 -8.10 -6.64
C ARG A 131 -8.41 -8.64 -5.54
N TYR A 132 -7.69 -7.72 -4.86
CA TYR A 132 -6.87 -7.99 -3.70
C TYR A 132 -7.02 -6.85 -2.70
N LEU A 133 -7.06 -7.21 -1.43
CA LEU A 133 -6.91 -6.34 -0.28
C LEU A 133 -5.72 -6.87 0.52
N TRP A 134 -4.58 -6.18 0.47
CA TRP A 134 -3.42 -6.50 1.28
C TRP A 134 -3.35 -5.56 2.48
N ASP A 135 -3.55 -6.10 3.66
CA ASP A 135 -3.42 -5.36 4.91
C ASP A 135 -2.05 -5.65 5.52
N GLN A 136 -1.16 -4.68 5.47
CA GLN A 136 0.21 -4.82 5.98
C GLN A 136 0.27 -4.72 7.52
N THR A 137 -0.84 -4.40 8.19
CA THR A 137 -0.92 -4.29 9.66
C THR A 137 -1.37 -5.59 10.34
N ILE A 138 -1.89 -6.55 9.60
CA ILE A 138 -2.41 -7.81 10.13
C ILE A 138 -1.45 -8.94 9.76
N PRO A 139 -0.68 -9.50 10.72
CA PRO A 139 0.21 -10.62 10.42
C PRO A 139 -0.58 -11.89 10.04
N GLY A 140 0.01 -12.77 9.26
CA GLY A 140 -0.57 -14.10 8.97
C GLY A 140 -0.28 -14.63 7.58
N ASN A 141 -0.92 -14.13 6.53
CA ASN A 141 -0.82 -14.67 5.17
C ASN A 141 -0.40 -13.61 4.15
N PRO A 142 0.89 -13.23 4.12
CA PRO A 142 1.38 -12.24 3.19
C PRO A 142 1.27 -12.72 1.73
N PRO A 143 1.28 -11.81 0.75
CA PRO A 143 1.42 -12.20 -0.65
C PRO A 143 2.75 -12.93 -0.89
N MET A 144 2.78 -13.81 -1.86
CA MET A 144 4.00 -14.55 -2.20
C MET A 144 5.15 -13.59 -2.57
N GLY A 145 6.30 -13.78 -1.94
CA GLY A 145 7.50 -12.94 -2.10
C GLY A 145 7.64 -11.83 -1.07
N TYR A 146 6.67 -11.67 -0.17
CA TYR A 146 6.71 -10.69 0.92
C TYR A 146 6.55 -11.39 2.28
N ALA A 147 7.09 -10.77 3.34
CA ALA A 147 6.97 -11.28 4.70
C ALA A 147 5.92 -10.55 5.55
N LEU A 148 5.36 -9.45 5.04
CA LEU A 148 4.54 -8.54 5.80
C LEU A 148 3.03 -8.70 5.52
N GLY A 149 2.22 -8.69 6.58
CA GLY A 149 0.77 -8.50 6.47
C GLY A 149 -0.03 -9.74 6.10
N SER A 150 -1.25 -9.51 5.65
CA SER A 150 -2.16 -10.54 5.13
C SER A 150 -2.89 -10.06 3.88
N VAL A 151 -2.97 -10.91 2.86
CA VAL A 151 -3.70 -10.62 1.62
C VAL A 151 -5.03 -11.38 1.56
N TYR A 152 -6.07 -10.66 1.18
CA TYR A 152 -7.42 -11.19 0.98
C TYR A 152 -7.78 -11.09 -0.50
N THR A 153 -8.14 -12.23 -1.09
CA THR A 153 -8.53 -12.35 -2.49
C THR A 153 -10.00 -11.97 -2.70
N ARG A 154 -10.38 -11.68 -3.94
CA ARG A 154 -11.78 -11.48 -4.34
C ARG A 154 -12.69 -12.60 -3.83
N ARG A 155 -12.25 -13.86 -3.87
CA ARG A 155 -13.03 -15.00 -3.41
C ARG A 155 -13.32 -14.87 -1.92
N GLN A 156 -12.32 -14.66 -1.09
CA GLN A 156 -12.47 -14.51 0.36
C GLN A 156 -13.35 -13.30 0.73
N ILE A 157 -13.19 -12.18 0.00
CA ILE A 157 -14.04 -11.00 0.22
C ILE A 157 -15.50 -11.31 -0.14
N ASN A 158 -15.78 -12.02 -1.24
CA ASN A 158 -17.14 -12.42 -1.59
C ASN A 158 -17.73 -13.44 -0.59
N GLU A 159 -16.93 -14.38 -0.08
CA GLU A 159 -17.34 -15.29 0.98
C GLU A 159 -17.71 -14.50 2.24
N ALA A 160 -16.92 -13.51 2.62
CA ALA A 160 -17.23 -12.63 3.73
C ALA A 160 -18.51 -11.79 3.49
N LEU A 161 -18.70 -11.26 2.27
CA LEU A 161 -19.91 -10.51 1.91
C LEU A 161 -21.20 -11.37 1.98
N ALA A 162 -21.10 -12.68 1.77
CA ALA A 162 -22.19 -13.62 1.86
C ALA A 162 -22.51 -14.04 3.32
N ALA A 163 -21.65 -13.72 4.27
CA ALA A 163 -21.86 -14.07 5.68
C ALA A 163 -23.05 -13.32 6.28
N SER A 164 -23.76 -13.99 7.22
CA SER A 164 -25.04 -13.56 7.77
C SER A 164 -24.93 -12.34 8.70
N SER A 165 -23.77 -12.13 9.30
CA SER A 165 -23.56 -11.07 10.29
C SER A 165 -22.28 -10.28 10.03
N PRO A 166 -22.20 -9.01 10.47
CA PRO A 166 -20.96 -8.24 10.45
C PRO A 166 -19.81 -8.93 11.20
N THR A 167 -20.10 -9.60 12.31
CA THR A 167 -19.10 -10.34 13.09
C THR A 167 -18.45 -11.45 12.27
N GLU A 168 -19.25 -12.25 11.56
CA GLU A 168 -18.74 -13.29 10.67
C GLU A 168 -17.96 -12.70 9.49
N ARG A 169 -18.41 -11.59 8.89
CA ARG A 169 -17.71 -10.89 7.82
C ARG A 169 -16.30 -10.51 8.24
N PHE A 170 -16.18 -9.86 9.38
CA PHE A 170 -14.90 -9.40 9.89
C PHE A 170 -14.05 -10.49 10.55
N ALA A 171 -14.61 -11.67 10.83
CA ALA A 171 -13.81 -12.84 11.15
C ALA A 171 -13.09 -13.42 9.92
N LEU A 172 -13.71 -13.31 8.73
CA LEU A 172 -13.12 -13.77 7.47
C LEU A 172 -12.14 -12.73 6.86
N VAL A 173 -12.50 -11.44 6.92
CA VAL A 173 -11.69 -10.33 6.40
C VAL A 173 -11.62 -9.24 7.46
N PRO A 174 -10.66 -9.31 8.40
CA PRO A 174 -10.59 -8.42 9.57
C PRO A 174 -10.07 -7.01 9.26
N SER A 175 -9.59 -6.77 8.04
CA SER A 175 -9.07 -5.46 7.62
C SER A 175 -10.11 -4.35 7.78
N ARG A 176 -9.68 -3.22 8.33
CA ARG A 176 -10.54 -2.05 8.59
C ARG A 176 -9.82 -0.76 8.22
N ASP A 177 -10.57 0.20 7.73
CA ASP A 177 -10.13 1.59 7.61
C ASP A 177 -10.54 2.35 8.88
N VAL A 178 -9.58 2.58 9.77
CA VAL A 178 -9.83 3.24 11.05
C VAL A 178 -10.06 4.74 10.89
N THR A 179 -9.42 5.35 9.91
CA THR A 179 -9.49 6.80 9.65
C THR A 179 -10.62 7.19 8.70
N GLY A 180 -11.06 6.28 7.86
CA GLY A 180 -11.95 6.55 6.74
C GLY A 180 -11.28 7.25 5.55
N HIS A 181 -9.98 7.57 5.64
CA HIS A 181 -9.26 8.32 4.59
C HIS A 181 -9.19 7.52 3.30
N GLY A 182 -8.66 6.30 3.31
CA GLY A 182 -8.56 5.47 2.11
C GLY A 182 -9.94 5.10 1.52
N THR A 183 -10.96 4.94 2.37
CA THR A 183 -12.36 4.74 1.92
C THR A 183 -12.87 5.94 1.14
N ALA A 184 -12.64 7.15 1.62
CA ALA A 184 -13.03 8.38 0.95
C ALA A 184 -12.27 8.56 -0.37
N VAL A 185 -10.95 8.37 -0.36
CA VAL A 185 -10.08 8.43 -1.55
C VAL A 185 -10.54 7.46 -2.62
N LEU A 186 -10.76 6.19 -2.27
CA LEU A 186 -11.23 5.19 -3.22
C LEU A 186 -12.66 5.48 -3.71
N GLY A 187 -13.53 6.02 -2.85
CA GLY A 187 -14.88 6.45 -3.21
C GLY A 187 -14.87 7.50 -4.31
N ILE A 188 -14.02 8.52 -4.17
CA ILE A 188 -13.84 9.60 -5.16
C ILE A 188 -13.24 9.03 -6.46
N ALA A 189 -12.24 8.16 -6.36
CA ALA A 189 -11.56 7.60 -7.51
C ALA A 189 -12.44 6.61 -8.28
N ALA A 190 -13.20 5.76 -7.60
CA ALA A 190 -13.85 4.62 -8.23
C ALA A 190 -15.21 4.20 -7.62
N GLY A 191 -15.85 5.02 -6.82
CA GLY A 191 -17.19 4.72 -6.30
C GLY A 191 -18.20 4.50 -7.44
N ASN A 192 -19.09 3.52 -7.29
CA ASN A 192 -20.11 3.21 -8.32
C ASN A 192 -21.37 4.09 -8.25
N GLY A 193 -21.46 4.97 -7.25
CA GLY A 193 -22.58 5.90 -7.03
C GLY A 193 -23.89 5.25 -6.52
N ARG A 194 -23.94 3.91 -6.36
CA ARG A 194 -25.21 3.20 -6.05
C ARG A 194 -25.74 3.42 -4.64
N SER A 195 -24.88 3.74 -3.71
CA SER A 195 -25.26 4.01 -2.31
C SER A 195 -25.80 5.43 -2.10
N SER A 196 -25.74 6.26 -3.13
CA SER A 196 -26.22 7.65 -3.09
C SER A 196 -27.56 7.77 -3.80
N ALA A 197 -28.49 8.51 -3.20
CA ALA A 197 -29.76 8.89 -3.85
C ALA A 197 -29.52 9.75 -5.10
N ASP A 198 -28.34 10.36 -5.21
CA ASP A 198 -27.94 11.16 -6.36
C ASP A 198 -26.80 10.44 -7.10
N ALA A 199 -27.12 9.94 -8.32
CA ALA A 199 -26.15 9.30 -9.22
C ALA A 199 -24.96 10.22 -9.59
N ALA A 200 -25.03 11.49 -9.27
CA ALA A 200 -23.94 12.45 -9.42
C ALA A 200 -22.71 12.18 -8.51
N MET A 201 -22.84 11.33 -7.50
CA MET A 201 -21.74 10.93 -6.61
C MET A 201 -20.97 9.70 -7.10
N GLN A 202 -20.94 9.47 -8.39
CA GLN A 202 -20.10 8.43 -8.98
C GLN A 202 -18.64 8.89 -9.04
N GLY A 203 -17.71 7.98 -8.72
CA GLY A 203 -16.28 8.23 -8.87
C GLY A 203 -15.84 8.29 -10.34
N VAL A 204 -14.60 8.68 -10.56
CA VAL A 204 -14.02 8.89 -11.91
C VAL A 204 -13.94 7.59 -12.72
N ALA A 205 -13.62 6.45 -12.08
CA ALA A 205 -13.42 5.15 -12.71
C ALA A 205 -14.30 4.03 -12.09
N PRO A 206 -15.65 4.13 -12.19
CA PRO A 206 -16.60 3.26 -11.49
C PRO A 206 -16.56 1.80 -11.93
N GLU A 207 -15.96 1.48 -13.08
CA GLU A 207 -15.83 0.13 -13.61
C GLU A 207 -14.41 -0.45 -13.49
N ALA A 208 -13.47 0.29 -12.87
CA ALA A 208 -12.13 -0.19 -12.65
C ALA A 208 -12.10 -1.42 -11.73
N THR A 209 -11.14 -2.31 -11.96
CA THR A 209 -10.80 -3.38 -11.01
C THR A 209 -9.93 -2.82 -9.91
N LEU A 210 -10.31 -3.05 -8.65
CA LEU A 210 -9.67 -2.43 -7.50
C LEU A 210 -8.60 -3.34 -6.90
N VAL A 211 -7.45 -2.75 -6.58
CA VAL A 211 -6.40 -3.33 -5.74
C VAL A 211 -6.19 -2.39 -4.56
N VAL A 212 -6.21 -2.90 -3.36
CA VAL A 212 -6.09 -2.09 -2.16
C VAL A 212 -4.93 -2.58 -1.33
N VAL A 213 -4.07 -1.68 -0.90
CA VAL A 213 -3.04 -1.98 0.09
C VAL A 213 -3.19 -1.02 1.26
N LYS A 214 -3.42 -1.56 2.43
CA LYS A 214 -3.38 -0.82 3.68
C LYS A 214 -1.96 -0.85 4.22
N LEU A 215 -1.34 0.33 4.31
CA LEU A 215 0.08 0.47 4.68
C LEU A 215 0.33 0.52 6.18
N GLY A 216 -0.55 1.12 6.96
CA GLY A 216 -0.37 1.33 8.40
C GLY A 216 -1.63 1.87 9.05
N ASN A 217 -1.53 2.24 10.30
CA ASN A 217 -2.57 2.89 11.08
C ASN A 217 -2.16 4.31 11.47
N PRO A 218 -3.08 5.17 11.92
CA PRO A 218 -2.76 6.54 12.32
C PRO A 218 -2.01 6.64 13.66
N ASP A 219 -1.78 5.52 14.34
CA ASP A 219 -0.98 5.48 15.57
C ASP A 219 0.47 5.88 15.27
N PRO A 220 1.08 6.79 16.05
CA PRO A 220 2.49 7.16 15.88
C PRO A 220 3.46 5.98 15.86
N ALA A 221 3.13 4.88 16.55
CA ALA A 221 3.94 3.66 16.55
C ALA A 221 3.80 2.84 15.25
N ASP A 222 2.68 2.98 14.53
CA ASP A 222 2.29 2.16 13.37
C ASP A 222 2.08 3.00 12.09
N LEU A 223 2.67 4.19 12.04
CA LEU A 223 2.65 5.03 10.83
C LEU A 223 3.35 4.30 9.66
N PRO A 224 2.80 4.42 8.44
CA PRO A 224 3.37 3.79 7.26
C PRO A 224 4.84 4.18 7.04
N ARG A 225 5.63 3.22 6.58
CA ARG A 225 7.06 3.42 6.26
C ARG A 225 7.28 3.38 4.74
N THR A 226 8.38 4.01 4.31
CA THR A 226 8.78 3.99 2.89
C THR A 226 9.00 2.57 2.36
N SER A 227 9.55 1.65 3.17
CA SER A 227 9.68 0.23 2.84
C SER A 227 8.34 -0.45 2.52
N GLN A 228 7.32 -0.20 3.34
CA GLN A 228 5.96 -0.71 3.13
C GLN A 228 5.34 -0.18 1.83
N LEU A 229 5.61 1.08 1.49
CA LEU A 229 5.18 1.67 0.23
C LEU A 229 5.87 1.00 -0.97
N LEU A 230 7.20 0.80 -0.92
CA LEU A 230 7.93 0.13 -1.99
C LEU A 230 7.38 -1.28 -2.25
N GLN A 231 7.17 -2.07 -1.18
CA GLN A 231 6.55 -3.40 -1.28
C GLN A 231 5.14 -3.34 -1.89
N ALA A 232 4.33 -2.36 -1.49
CA ALA A 232 2.97 -2.19 -2.01
C ALA A 232 2.94 -1.83 -3.50
N VAL A 233 3.84 -0.94 -3.95
CA VAL A 233 4.00 -0.58 -5.36
C VAL A 233 4.49 -1.78 -6.15
N ASP A 234 5.53 -2.47 -5.67
CA ASP A 234 6.06 -3.69 -6.29
C ASP A 234 4.97 -4.74 -6.50
N PHE A 235 4.17 -5.02 -5.47
CA PHE A 235 3.04 -5.95 -5.54
C PHE A 235 2.04 -5.56 -6.63
N CYS A 236 1.66 -4.28 -6.68
CA CYS A 236 0.69 -3.78 -7.67
C CYS A 236 1.25 -3.87 -9.10
N VAL A 237 2.51 -3.51 -9.30
CA VAL A 237 3.17 -3.55 -10.60
C VAL A 237 3.33 -5.00 -11.09
N ARG A 238 3.86 -5.90 -10.24
CA ARG A 238 3.97 -7.33 -10.58
C ARG A 238 2.63 -7.95 -10.93
N TYR A 239 1.59 -7.60 -10.19
CA TYR A 239 0.24 -8.06 -10.51
C TYR A 239 -0.26 -7.52 -11.84
N ALA A 240 -0.05 -6.23 -12.12
CA ALA A 240 -0.45 -5.62 -13.38
C ALA A 240 0.26 -6.25 -14.59
N LEU A 241 1.55 -6.51 -14.47
CA LEU A 241 2.35 -7.22 -15.48
C LEU A 241 1.85 -8.65 -15.68
N LEU A 242 1.55 -9.37 -14.59
CA LEU A 242 1.04 -10.76 -14.66
C LEU A 242 -0.29 -10.86 -15.42
N VAL A 243 -1.17 -9.86 -15.27
CA VAL A 243 -2.49 -9.87 -15.91
C VAL A 243 -2.56 -9.03 -17.18
N GLU A 244 -1.43 -8.43 -17.60
CA GLU A 244 -1.28 -7.60 -18.79
C GLU A 244 -2.33 -6.46 -18.85
N ARG A 245 -2.50 -5.72 -17.74
CA ARG A 245 -3.47 -4.62 -17.66
C ARG A 245 -2.80 -3.31 -17.27
N PRO A 246 -3.30 -2.19 -17.84
CA PRO A 246 -2.90 -0.87 -17.37
C PRO A 246 -3.18 -0.70 -15.88
N LEU A 247 -2.27 -0.06 -15.18
CA LEU A 247 -2.32 0.21 -13.75
C LEU A 247 -2.28 1.71 -13.50
N VAL A 248 -3.15 2.18 -12.61
CA VAL A 248 -3.08 3.50 -11.99
C VAL A 248 -2.92 3.30 -10.50
N ILE A 249 -1.93 3.95 -9.90
CA ILE A 249 -1.69 3.91 -8.45
C ILE A 249 -2.04 5.29 -7.86
N ASN A 250 -2.89 5.31 -6.84
CA ASN A 250 -3.18 6.50 -6.04
C ASN A 250 -2.38 6.45 -4.74
N LEU A 251 -1.65 7.53 -4.47
CA LEU A 251 -0.89 7.80 -3.26
C LEU A 251 -1.36 9.13 -2.66
N SER A 252 -2.14 9.06 -1.58
CA SER A 252 -2.75 10.24 -0.94
C SER A 252 -2.17 10.53 0.45
N PHE A 253 -0.87 10.34 0.61
CA PHE A 253 -0.10 10.59 1.83
C PHE A 253 1.32 11.01 1.44
N GLY A 254 2.09 11.50 2.41
CA GLY A 254 3.45 11.93 2.13
C GLY A 254 4.22 12.28 3.39
N ASN A 255 5.41 12.79 3.19
CA ASN A 255 6.24 13.44 4.19
C ASN A 255 7.02 14.58 3.56
N ASN A 256 7.68 15.38 4.39
CA ASN A 256 8.52 16.50 3.96
C ASN A 256 10.02 16.17 4.11
N TYR A 257 10.38 14.87 4.10
CA TYR A 257 11.77 14.44 4.22
C TYR A 257 12.43 14.33 2.85
N GLY A 258 13.68 14.71 2.80
CA GLY A 258 14.51 14.59 1.60
C GLY A 258 14.82 15.92 0.94
N SER A 259 15.60 15.85 -0.11
CA SER A 259 16.06 17.01 -0.88
C SER A 259 14.99 17.53 -1.86
N HIS A 260 13.94 16.76 -2.13
CA HIS A 260 12.94 17.02 -3.17
C HIS A 260 13.54 17.21 -4.56
N SER A 261 14.72 16.57 -4.81
CA SER A 261 15.44 16.64 -6.09
C SER A 261 15.18 15.43 -7.00
N GLY A 262 14.43 14.44 -6.53
CA GLY A 262 14.20 13.19 -7.27
C GLY A 262 15.29 12.12 -7.07
N ASP A 263 16.21 12.31 -6.12
CA ASP A 263 17.41 11.47 -5.95
C ASP A 263 17.32 10.47 -4.77
N SER A 264 16.28 10.54 -3.92
CA SER A 264 16.12 9.55 -2.85
C SER A 264 15.75 8.18 -3.43
N LEU A 265 16.03 7.09 -2.65
CA LEU A 265 15.69 5.74 -3.10
C LEU A 265 14.19 5.60 -3.42
N LEU A 266 13.33 6.23 -2.63
CA LEU A 266 11.89 6.23 -2.88
C LEU A 266 11.54 6.92 -4.20
N GLU A 267 12.08 8.13 -4.44
CA GLU A 267 11.78 8.92 -5.64
C GLU A 267 12.29 8.25 -6.90
N THR A 268 13.45 7.58 -6.84
CA THR A 268 14.01 6.86 -7.99
C THR A 268 13.34 5.51 -8.24
N TYR A 269 12.65 4.96 -7.23
CA TYR A 269 11.88 3.72 -7.37
C TYR A 269 10.50 3.99 -8.00
N LEU A 270 9.85 5.11 -7.67
CA LEU A 270 8.52 5.50 -8.17
C LEU A 270 8.60 6.08 -9.58
#